data_a21a4738eee868b23e6fd80e1209cac2
#
_entry.id   a21a4738eee868b23e6fd80e1209cac2
#
_cell.length_a   1.000
_cell.length_b   1.000
_cell.length_c   1.000
_cell.angle_alpha   90.00
_cell.angle_beta   90.00
_cell.angle_gamma   90.00
#
_symmetry.space_group_name_H-M   'P 1'
#
loop_
_entity.id
_entity.type
_entity.pdbx_description
1 polymer ?
#
loop_
_entity_poly.entity_id
_entity_poly.type
_entity_poly.pdbx_seq_one_letter_code
_entity_poly.pdbx_strand_id
1 'polypeptide(L)'
;KEYGLDGVFMQRFVGEIRGESGLKHFNTVLNSAMKAANKYERAICVMYDLSGMRPGDEDVLLKDITDVAKRHSLKDHAKNPSYLYHNGKPLVTVWGVGFNDHRRYGLDEAEKIINGLKAQGFSVMLGVPTHWRELSGDTESDPRLHELIKRCDVVMPWFVGRYNEDSYPRYQKLIKGDIEWARKNKVDYAPLAFPGFSWRNMKGHENSVQIPRNKGSFLWKQLSGALKEGAEMLYVAMFDEIDEGTAIFK
;
A
#
# COMPACT_ATOMS: atom_id res chain seq x y z
N LYS A 1 -19.46 -3.09 2.44
CA LYS A 1 -20.50 -2.10 2.89
C LYS A 1 -20.58 -2.03 4.40
N GLU A 2 -20.61 -3.16 5.09
CA GLU A 2 -20.76 -3.25 6.56
C GLU A 2 -19.67 -2.48 7.34
N TYR A 3 -18.43 -2.52 6.84
CA TYR A 3 -17.28 -1.83 7.46
C TYR A 3 -17.03 -0.42 6.90
N GLY A 4 -17.92 0.13 6.07
CA GLY A 4 -17.73 1.47 5.49
C GLY A 4 -16.59 1.58 4.47
N LEU A 5 -16.08 0.47 3.95
CA LEU A 5 -15.00 0.46 2.98
C LEU A 5 -15.51 0.60 1.55
N ASP A 6 -14.85 1.43 0.74
CA ASP A 6 -15.15 1.59 -0.68
C ASP A 6 -14.53 0.47 -1.53
N GLY A 7 -13.38 -0.05 -1.12
CA GLY A 7 -12.66 -1.08 -1.83
C GLY A 7 -11.52 -1.72 -1.05
N VAL A 8 -10.78 -2.59 -1.73
CA VAL A 8 -9.64 -3.32 -1.17
C VAL A 8 -8.44 -3.29 -2.13
N PHE A 9 -7.25 -3.29 -1.53
CA PHE A 9 -5.99 -3.51 -2.23
C PHE A 9 -5.59 -4.97 -2.01
N MET A 10 -5.51 -5.73 -3.12
CA MET A 10 -5.19 -7.16 -3.07
C MET A 10 -3.68 -7.35 -3.18
N GLN A 11 -3.08 -7.71 -2.06
CA GLN A 11 -1.63 -7.85 -1.94
C GLN A 11 -1.12 -9.10 -2.68
N ARG A 12 0.01 -8.94 -3.38
CA ARG A 12 0.75 -10.00 -4.10
C ARG A 12 2.23 -9.85 -3.78
N PHE A 13 2.80 -10.80 -3.07
CA PHE A 13 4.23 -10.81 -2.75
C PHE A 13 5.06 -11.19 -3.97
N VAL A 14 5.94 -10.31 -4.42
CA VAL A 14 6.79 -10.56 -5.61
C VAL A 14 7.66 -11.80 -5.39
N GLY A 15 8.18 -11.97 -4.18
CA GLY A 15 8.97 -13.15 -3.82
C GLY A 15 8.23 -14.47 -3.99
N GLU A 16 6.91 -14.51 -3.77
CA GLU A 16 6.10 -15.72 -3.85
C GLU A 16 5.62 -16.02 -5.28
N ILE A 17 5.26 -14.99 -6.05
CA ILE A 17 4.77 -15.18 -7.43
C ILE A 17 5.86 -15.62 -8.42
N ARG A 18 7.12 -15.67 -8.02
CA ARG A 18 8.20 -16.33 -8.79
C ARG A 18 7.96 -17.82 -8.98
N GLY A 19 7.39 -18.47 -7.94
CA GLY A 19 7.11 -19.89 -7.93
C GLY A 19 5.73 -20.21 -8.46
N GLU A 20 5.59 -21.35 -9.13
CA GLU A 20 4.31 -21.81 -9.71
C GLU A 20 3.21 -21.95 -8.65
N SER A 21 3.55 -22.51 -7.49
CA SER A 21 2.59 -22.72 -6.38
C SER A 21 2.08 -21.38 -5.83
N GLY A 22 2.98 -20.43 -5.53
CA GLY A 22 2.62 -19.09 -5.05
C GLY A 22 1.80 -18.34 -6.09
N LEU A 23 2.23 -18.36 -7.35
CA LEU A 23 1.50 -17.72 -8.45
C LEU A 23 0.08 -18.28 -8.59
N LYS A 24 -0.08 -19.61 -8.51
CA LYS A 24 -1.40 -20.27 -8.54
C LYS A 24 -2.27 -19.84 -7.37
N HIS A 25 -1.71 -19.79 -6.15
CA HIS A 25 -2.40 -19.35 -4.95
C HIS A 25 -2.92 -17.91 -5.12
N PHE A 26 -2.03 -16.95 -5.39
CA PHE A 26 -2.41 -15.55 -5.56
C PHE A 26 -3.40 -15.32 -6.70
N ASN A 27 -3.29 -16.07 -7.79
CA ASN A 27 -4.25 -16.02 -8.89
C ASN A 27 -5.63 -16.54 -8.46
N THR A 28 -5.70 -17.58 -7.66
CA THR A 28 -6.97 -18.13 -7.16
C THR A 28 -7.69 -17.13 -6.27
N VAL A 29 -6.95 -16.52 -5.32
CA VAL A 29 -7.49 -15.51 -4.41
C VAL A 29 -7.95 -14.27 -5.19
N LEU A 30 -7.09 -13.75 -6.10
CA LEU A 30 -7.42 -12.57 -6.91
C LEU A 30 -8.65 -12.81 -7.81
N ASN A 31 -8.77 -13.99 -8.43
CA ASN A 31 -9.94 -14.35 -9.24
C ASN A 31 -11.24 -14.30 -8.41
N SER A 32 -11.20 -14.81 -7.18
CA SER A 32 -12.35 -14.79 -6.27
C SER A 32 -12.70 -13.37 -5.83
N ALA A 33 -11.68 -12.57 -5.47
CA ALA A 33 -11.85 -11.18 -5.06
C ALA A 33 -12.40 -10.30 -6.20
N MET A 34 -11.90 -10.46 -7.44
CA MET A 34 -12.41 -9.71 -8.61
C MET A 34 -13.89 -10.03 -8.88
N LYS A 35 -14.28 -11.30 -8.80
CA LYS A 35 -15.70 -11.70 -8.95
C LYS A 35 -16.57 -11.08 -7.86
N ALA A 36 -16.10 -11.10 -6.61
CA ALA A 36 -16.81 -10.53 -5.47
C ALA A 36 -16.91 -9.00 -5.59
N ALA A 37 -15.84 -8.32 -5.98
CA ALA A 37 -15.80 -6.88 -6.18
C ALA A 37 -16.87 -6.44 -7.19
N ASN A 38 -16.90 -7.07 -8.37
CA ASN A 38 -17.91 -6.79 -9.40
C ASN A 38 -19.33 -7.12 -8.94
N LYS A 39 -19.52 -8.25 -8.22
CA LYS A 39 -20.85 -8.65 -7.72
C LYS A 39 -21.39 -7.67 -6.68
N TYR A 40 -20.52 -7.14 -5.80
CA TYR A 40 -20.94 -6.31 -4.67
C TYR A 40 -20.65 -4.83 -4.86
N GLU A 41 -20.20 -4.44 -6.04
CA GLU A 41 -19.89 -3.04 -6.39
C GLU A 41 -18.90 -2.40 -5.41
N ARG A 42 -17.78 -3.07 -5.18
CA ARG A 42 -16.66 -2.56 -4.37
C ARG A 42 -15.43 -2.40 -5.24
N ALA A 43 -14.68 -1.34 -5.02
CA ALA A 43 -13.42 -1.14 -5.72
C ALA A 43 -12.39 -2.21 -5.36
N ILE A 44 -11.58 -2.60 -6.33
CA ILE A 44 -10.45 -3.52 -6.14
C ILE A 44 -9.23 -3.03 -6.89
N CYS A 45 -8.07 -3.10 -6.26
CA CYS A 45 -6.78 -2.74 -6.84
C CYS A 45 -5.76 -3.85 -6.58
N VAL A 46 -4.88 -4.09 -7.54
CA VAL A 46 -3.72 -4.98 -7.34
C VAL A 46 -2.61 -4.19 -6.64
N MET A 47 -2.04 -4.79 -5.59
CA MET A 47 -0.94 -4.25 -4.83
C MET A 47 0.22 -5.25 -4.80
N TYR A 48 1.36 -4.87 -5.35
CA TYR A 48 2.58 -5.67 -5.24
C TYR A 48 3.34 -5.29 -3.97
N ASP A 49 3.70 -6.30 -3.19
CA ASP A 49 4.60 -6.19 -2.06
C ASP A 49 5.99 -6.67 -2.48
N LEU A 50 6.96 -5.79 -2.34
CA LEU A 50 8.34 -6.06 -2.73
C LEU A 50 9.13 -6.85 -1.66
N SER A 51 8.50 -7.20 -0.51
CA SER A 51 9.16 -8.01 0.51
C SER A 51 9.65 -9.34 -0.08
N GLY A 52 10.92 -9.67 0.19
CA GLY A 52 11.56 -10.85 -0.37
C GLY A 52 11.96 -10.78 -1.85
N MET A 53 11.73 -9.64 -2.51
CA MET A 53 12.20 -9.38 -3.87
C MET A 53 13.73 -9.39 -3.94
N ARG A 54 14.27 -9.76 -5.08
CA ARG A 54 15.69 -9.76 -5.41
C ARG A 54 15.90 -9.01 -6.72
N PRO A 55 17.10 -8.52 -7.01
CA PRO A 55 17.41 -7.98 -8.34
C PRO A 55 17.06 -8.99 -9.45
N GLY A 56 16.35 -8.53 -10.47
CA GLY A 56 15.79 -9.35 -11.56
C GLY A 56 14.31 -9.75 -11.37
N ASP A 57 13.76 -9.65 -10.17
CA ASP A 57 12.36 -9.96 -9.92
C ASP A 57 11.40 -8.85 -10.41
N GLU A 58 11.92 -7.67 -10.73
CA GLU A 58 11.15 -6.60 -11.38
C GLU A 58 10.49 -7.09 -12.67
N ASP A 59 11.17 -7.96 -13.44
CA ASP A 59 10.61 -8.56 -14.66
C ASP A 59 9.47 -9.54 -14.35
N VAL A 60 9.55 -10.25 -13.21
CA VAL A 60 8.47 -11.12 -12.73
C VAL A 60 7.22 -10.29 -12.45
N LEU A 61 7.35 -9.16 -11.74
CA LEU A 61 6.25 -8.26 -11.46
C LEU A 61 5.64 -7.69 -12.75
N LEU A 62 6.46 -7.18 -13.65
CA LEU A 62 6.00 -6.55 -14.89
C LEU A 62 5.30 -7.55 -15.83
N LYS A 63 5.76 -8.80 -15.86
CA LYS A 63 5.09 -9.89 -16.57
C LYS A 63 3.76 -10.25 -15.90
N ASP A 64 3.75 -10.43 -14.58
CA ASP A 64 2.55 -10.79 -13.83
C ASP A 64 1.44 -9.76 -14.01
N ILE A 65 1.74 -8.45 -13.89
CA ILE A 65 0.71 -7.43 -14.10
C ILE A 65 0.19 -7.40 -15.54
N THR A 66 1.03 -7.69 -16.53
CA THR A 66 0.60 -7.84 -17.93
C THR A 66 -0.42 -8.98 -18.06
N ASP A 67 -0.13 -10.13 -17.46
CA ASP A 67 -0.99 -11.32 -17.50
C ASP A 67 -2.30 -11.08 -16.70
N VAL A 68 -2.21 -10.47 -15.52
CA VAL A 68 -3.36 -10.09 -14.68
C VAL A 68 -4.25 -9.07 -15.40
N ALA A 69 -3.66 -8.04 -16.02
CA ALA A 69 -4.39 -7.02 -16.75
C ALA A 69 -5.19 -7.60 -17.93
N LYS A 70 -4.59 -8.53 -18.66
CA LYS A 70 -5.27 -9.25 -19.74
C LYS A 70 -6.40 -10.15 -19.23
N ARG A 71 -6.11 -10.95 -18.20
CA ARG A 71 -7.05 -11.93 -17.62
C ARG A 71 -8.29 -11.28 -17.03
N HIS A 72 -8.14 -10.15 -16.37
CA HIS A 72 -9.19 -9.44 -15.66
C HIS A 72 -9.67 -8.16 -16.36
N SER A 73 -9.20 -7.90 -17.59
CA SER A 73 -9.58 -6.71 -18.35
C SER A 73 -9.36 -5.40 -17.57
N LEU A 74 -8.22 -5.27 -16.86
CA LEU A 74 -8.00 -4.12 -15.97
C LEU A 74 -8.00 -2.78 -16.70
N LYS A 75 -7.73 -2.76 -18.01
CA LYS A 75 -7.69 -1.55 -18.85
C LYS A 75 -9.00 -1.29 -19.59
N ASP A 76 -10.02 -2.09 -19.34
CA ASP A 76 -11.34 -1.97 -19.96
C ASP A 76 -12.39 -1.83 -18.84
N HIS A 77 -12.69 -0.58 -18.49
CA HIS A 77 -13.61 -0.27 -17.40
C HIS A 77 -15.03 -0.81 -17.65
N ALA A 78 -15.43 -0.96 -18.90
CA ALA A 78 -16.74 -1.55 -19.23
C ALA A 78 -16.81 -3.04 -18.89
N LYS A 79 -15.69 -3.77 -19.03
CA LYS A 79 -15.59 -5.19 -18.68
C LYS A 79 -15.29 -5.45 -17.21
N ASN A 80 -14.61 -4.52 -16.54
CA ASN A 80 -14.26 -4.63 -15.13
C ASN A 80 -14.51 -3.29 -14.42
N PRO A 81 -15.78 -2.92 -14.15
CA PRO A 81 -16.13 -1.62 -13.58
C PRO A 81 -15.67 -1.44 -12.12
N SER A 82 -15.38 -2.53 -11.43
CA SER A 82 -14.88 -2.50 -10.04
C SER A 82 -13.38 -2.27 -9.93
N TYR A 83 -12.61 -2.41 -11.03
CA TYR A 83 -11.18 -2.14 -10.93
C TYR A 83 -10.91 -0.65 -10.70
N LEU A 84 -10.08 -0.35 -9.70
CA LEU A 84 -9.81 1.04 -9.29
C LEU A 84 -9.01 1.78 -10.36
N TYR A 85 -9.52 2.94 -10.75
CA TYR A 85 -8.86 3.88 -11.67
C TYR A 85 -8.44 5.14 -10.92
N HIS A 86 -7.31 5.69 -11.32
CA HIS A 86 -6.83 6.98 -10.84
C HIS A 86 -6.40 7.84 -12.03
N ASN A 87 -6.91 9.07 -12.11
CA ASN A 87 -6.68 9.98 -13.24
C ASN A 87 -6.92 9.34 -14.62
N GLY A 88 -8.00 8.57 -14.74
CA GLY A 88 -8.43 7.93 -16.00
C GLY A 88 -7.61 6.69 -16.40
N LYS A 89 -6.70 6.20 -15.56
CA LYS A 89 -5.88 5.02 -15.79
C LYS A 89 -6.09 3.97 -14.70
N PRO A 90 -6.00 2.67 -15.01
CA PRO A 90 -6.07 1.62 -13.99
C PRO A 90 -4.90 1.78 -13.01
N LEU A 91 -5.19 1.73 -11.71
CA LEU A 91 -4.21 1.90 -10.65
C LEU A 91 -3.52 0.58 -10.32
N VAL A 92 -2.21 0.65 -10.11
CA VAL A 92 -1.42 -0.43 -9.49
C VAL A 92 -0.65 0.15 -8.31
N THR A 93 -0.67 -0.55 -7.19
CA THR A 93 0.12 -0.16 -6.02
C THR A 93 1.38 -1.01 -5.92
N VAL A 94 2.49 -0.36 -5.55
CA VAL A 94 3.78 -1.00 -5.28
C VAL A 94 4.22 -0.59 -3.89
N TRP A 95 4.21 -1.53 -2.95
CA TRP A 95 4.64 -1.29 -1.57
C TRP A 95 6.07 -1.79 -1.35
N GLY A 96 6.85 -1.03 -0.60
CA GLY A 96 8.17 -1.43 -0.14
C GLY A 96 9.33 -0.63 -0.73
N VAL A 97 9.06 0.55 -1.31
CA VAL A 97 10.08 1.39 -1.95
C VAL A 97 10.70 2.37 -0.95
N GLY A 98 12.03 2.38 -0.87
CA GLY A 98 12.81 3.34 -0.08
C GLY A 98 12.96 3.03 1.41
N PHE A 99 12.71 1.78 1.84
CA PHE A 99 12.91 1.34 3.23
C PHE A 99 14.39 1.08 3.55
N ASN A 100 14.86 1.63 4.67
CA ASN A 100 16.21 1.41 5.21
C ASN A 100 16.25 0.20 6.18
N ASP A 101 15.90 -0.98 5.66
CA ASP A 101 15.81 -2.22 6.43
C ASP A 101 16.60 -3.38 5.80
N HIS A 102 17.67 -3.07 5.08
CA HIS A 102 18.58 -4.03 4.44
C HIS A 102 17.93 -4.93 3.39
N ARG A 103 17.00 -4.38 2.60
CA ARG A 103 16.39 -5.09 1.47
C ARG A 103 17.42 -5.48 0.43
N ARG A 104 17.14 -6.57 -0.28
CA ARG A 104 18.04 -7.07 -1.35
C ARG A 104 17.88 -6.31 -2.67
N TYR A 105 16.94 -5.42 -2.75
CA TYR A 105 16.67 -4.52 -3.87
C TYR A 105 16.71 -3.06 -3.38
N GLY A 106 16.89 -2.15 -4.30
CA GLY A 106 17.00 -0.72 -4.00
C GLY A 106 16.16 0.15 -4.94
N LEU A 107 16.56 1.40 -5.07
CA LEU A 107 15.86 2.37 -5.91
C LEU A 107 16.01 2.07 -7.41
N ASP A 108 17.06 1.36 -7.84
CA ASP A 108 17.25 1.01 -9.26
C ASP A 108 16.18 0.01 -9.73
N GLU A 109 15.87 -1.02 -8.93
CA GLU A 109 14.80 -1.97 -9.20
C GLU A 109 13.43 -1.30 -9.10
N ALA A 110 13.24 -0.42 -8.12
CA ALA A 110 12.02 0.36 -7.98
C ALA A 110 11.78 1.27 -9.21
N GLU A 111 12.82 1.90 -9.72
CA GLU A 111 12.75 2.74 -10.93
C GLU A 111 12.32 1.93 -12.16
N LYS A 112 12.89 0.74 -12.37
CA LYS A 112 12.49 -0.16 -13.45
C LYS A 112 11.02 -0.55 -13.37
N ILE A 113 10.54 -0.90 -12.15
CA ILE A 113 9.13 -1.25 -11.92
C ILE A 113 8.23 -0.06 -12.26
N ILE A 114 8.51 1.13 -11.71
CA ILE A 114 7.71 2.34 -11.96
C ILE A 114 7.64 2.66 -13.45
N ASN A 115 8.80 2.68 -14.12
CA ASN A 115 8.89 2.97 -15.55
C ASN A 115 8.13 1.92 -16.38
N GLY A 116 8.26 0.64 -16.04
CA GLY A 116 7.57 -0.45 -16.72
C GLY A 116 6.05 -0.40 -16.56
N LEU A 117 5.54 -0.07 -15.35
CA LEU A 117 4.11 0.11 -15.10
C LEU A 117 3.56 1.33 -15.85
N LYS A 118 4.26 2.46 -15.81
CA LYS A 118 3.88 3.68 -16.55
C LYS A 118 3.88 3.44 -18.05
N ALA A 119 4.89 2.75 -18.60
CA ALA A 119 4.95 2.37 -20.01
C ALA A 119 3.79 1.46 -20.42
N GLN A 120 3.33 0.61 -19.52
CA GLN A 120 2.12 -0.21 -19.72
C GLN A 120 0.81 0.58 -19.55
N GLY A 121 0.84 1.87 -19.22
CA GLY A 121 -0.34 2.74 -19.13
C GLY A 121 -1.07 2.69 -17.80
N PHE A 122 -0.42 2.26 -16.72
CA PHE A 122 -0.98 2.30 -15.36
C PHE A 122 -0.73 3.64 -14.68
N SER A 123 -1.65 4.05 -13.81
CA SER A 123 -1.34 4.92 -12.67
C SER A 123 -0.64 4.12 -11.59
N VAL A 124 0.28 4.75 -10.85
CA VAL A 124 1.10 4.06 -9.85
C VAL A 124 0.94 4.73 -8.49
N MET A 125 0.60 3.94 -7.48
CA MET A 125 0.65 4.33 -6.08
C MET A 125 1.86 3.68 -5.42
N LEU A 126 2.67 4.47 -4.71
CA LEU A 126 3.84 3.95 -4.00
C LEU A 126 3.59 3.86 -2.50
N GLY A 127 3.84 2.67 -1.94
CA GLY A 127 3.98 2.45 -0.51
C GLY A 127 5.43 2.69 -0.08
N VAL A 128 5.64 3.71 0.74
CA VAL A 128 6.95 4.22 1.16
C VAL A 128 7.10 4.19 2.69
N PRO A 129 8.31 4.35 3.26
CA PRO A 129 8.50 4.44 4.72
C PRO A 129 7.80 5.65 5.34
N THR A 130 7.69 5.67 6.67
CA THR A 130 7.08 6.75 7.44
C THR A 130 7.72 8.11 7.18
N HIS A 131 9.06 8.15 7.17
CA HIS A 131 9.83 9.40 7.08
C HIS A 131 10.37 9.68 5.67
N TRP A 132 9.62 9.23 4.64
CA TRP A 132 10.01 9.36 3.23
C TRP A 132 10.33 10.80 2.80
N ARG A 133 9.62 11.79 3.37
CA ARG A 133 9.82 13.20 3.02
C ARG A 133 11.09 13.77 3.62
N GLU A 134 11.45 13.36 4.83
CA GLU A 134 12.65 13.77 5.53
C GLU A 134 13.90 12.97 5.12
N LEU A 135 13.76 11.86 4.37
CA LEU A 135 14.84 10.92 4.02
C LEU A 135 15.63 10.46 5.25
N SER A 136 14.92 10.10 6.31
CA SER A 136 15.52 9.76 7.62
C SER A 136 14.78 8.60 8.29
N GLY A 137 15.30 8.14 9.44
CA GLY A 137 14.68 7.11 10.25
C GLY A 137 14.57 5.77 9.51
N ASP A 138 13.36 5.34 9.17
CA ASP A 138 13.08 4.10 8.44
C ASP A 138 13.24 4.23 6.92
N THR A 139 13.70 5.40 6.44
CA THR A 139 13.84 5.73 5.02
C THR A 139 15.30 5.79 4.59
N GLU A 140 15.59 5.30 3.38
CA GLU A 140 16.88 5.54 2.73
C GLU A 140 17.15 7.04 2.57
N SER A 141 18.41 7.46 2.75
CA SER A 141 18.80 8.87 2.64
C SER A 141 19.03 9.34 1.21
N ASP A 142 18.82 8.49 0.21
CA ASP A 142 19.03 8.81 -1.20
C ASP A 142 17.90 9.71 -1.74
N PRO A 143 18.20 10.95 -2.19
CA PRO A 143 17.19 11.87 -2.71
C PRO A 143 16.50 11.41 -3.99
N ARG A 144 17.03 10.39 -4.68
CA ARG A 144 16.35 9.77 -5.83
C ARG A 144 14.96 9.23 -5.46
N LEU A 145 14.72 8.89 -4.18
CA LEU A 145 13.39 8.47 -3.72
C LEU A 145 12.34 9.54 -4.03
N HIS A 146 12.64 10.82 -3.80
CA HIS A 146 11.72 11.92 -4.13
C HIS A 146 11.45 12.01 -5.64
N GLU A 147 12.48 11.78 -6.47
CA GLU A 147 12.30 11.79 -7.93
C GLU A 147 11.42 10.63 -8.42
N LEU A 148 11.54 9.46 -7.80
CA LEU A 148 10.66 8.32 -8.08
C LEU A 148 9.21 8.61 -7.66
N ILE A 149 9.01 9.17 -6.48
CA ILE A 149 7.68 9.55 -5.98
C ILE A 149 7.01 10.56 -6.91
N LYS A 150 7.74 11.58 -7.40
CA LYS A 150 7.22 12.58 -8.34
C LYS A 150 6.79 12.00 -9.70
N ARG A 151 7.29 10.81 -10.08
CA ARG A 151 6.87 10.10 -11.30
C ARG A 151 5.59 9.29 -11.09
N CYS A 152 5.21 9.07 -9.83
CA CYS A 152 4.03 8.31 -9.47
C CYS A 152 2.82 9.23 -9.31
N ASP A 153 1.65 8.64 -9.19
CA ASP A 153 0.39 9.36 -9.13
C ASP A 153 -0.10 9.54 -7.69
N VAL A 154 0.23 8.56 -6.80
CA VAL A 154 -0.15 8.58 -5.38
C VAL A 154 1.01 8.11 -4.53
N VAL A 155 1.22 8.73 -3.36
CA VAL A 155 2.15 8.27 -2.32
C VAL A 155 1.40 7.89 -1.06
N MET A 156 1.75 6.73 -0.47
CA MET A 156 1.15 6.17 0.74
C MET A 156 2.26 5.78 1.73
N PRO A 157 2.47 6.55 2.81
CA PRO A 157 3.44 6.19 3.85
C PRO A 157 2.94 5.03 4.71
N TRP A 158 3.86 4.17 5.12
CA TRP A 158 3.54 3.03 5.98
C TRP A 158 3.65 3.42 7.46
N PHE A 159 2.52 3.43 8.15
CA PHE A 159 2.44 3.84 9.56
C PHE A 159 2.17 2.70 10.54
N VAL A 160 1.90 1.47 10.07
CA VAL A 160 1.63 0.34 10.96
C VAL A 160 2.77 0.14 11.96
N GLY A 161 2.42 0.10 13.24
CA GLY A 161 3.38 -0.13 14.31
C GLY A 161 4.27 1.08 14.68
N ARG A 162 4.12 2.24 14.03
CA ARG A 162 5.02 3.39 14.20
C ARG A 162 4.66 4.33 15.34
N TYR A 163 3.41 4.33 15.78
CA TYR A 163 2.90 5.19 16.86
C TYR A 163 1.70 4.56 17.57
N ASN A 164 1.39 5.07 18.74
CA ASN A 164 0.18 4.78 19.50
C ASN A 164 -0.71 6.03 19.59
N GLU A 165 -1.81 5.94 20.33
CA GLU A 165 -2.77 7.04 20.47
C GLU A 165 -2.17 8.30 21.09
N ASP A 166 -1.23 8.17 22.03
CA ASP A 166 -0.58 9.30 22.73
C ASP A 166 0.40 10.03 21.82
N SER A 167 1.17 9.28 21.01
CA SER A 167 2.16 9.84 20.09
C SER A 167 1.57 10.30 18.76
N TYR A 168 0.33 9.93 18.43
CA TYR A 168 -0.34 10.29 17.17
C TYR A 168 -0.32 11.79 16.83
N PRO A 169 -0.47 12.75 17.77
CA PRO A 169 -0.43 14.17 17.43
C PRO A 169 0.87 14.62 16.73
N ARG A 170 1.99 13.93 16.99
CA ARG A 170 3.25 14.17 16.25
C ARG A 170 3.13 13.70 14.80
N TYR A 171 2.54 12.54 14.58
CA TYR A 171 2.34 11.98 13.23
C TYR A 171 1.27 12.71 12.45
N GLN A 172 0.26 13.27 13.11
CA GLN A 172 -0.70 14.15 12.45
C GLN A 172 -0.01 15.40 11.84
N LYS A 173 0.98 15.98 12.55
CA LYS A 173 1.80 17.06 12.00
C LYS A 173 2.67 16.61 10.83
N LEU A 174 3.20 15.37 10.88
CA LEU A 174 3.94 14.77 9.78
C LEU A 174 3.03 14.66 8.54
N ILE A 175 1.83 14.10 8.70
CA ILE A 175 0.81 13.96 7.65
C ILE A 175 0.50 15.32 6.99
N LYS A 176 0.36 16.38 7.78
CA LYS A 176 0.17 17.74 7.25
C LYS A 176 1.32 18.15 6.32
N GLY A 177 2.56 18.01 6.76
CA GLY A 177 3.73 18.32 5.94
C GLY A 177 3.84 17.46 4.69
N ASP A 178 3.45 16.18 4.78
CA ASP A 178 3.42 15.27 3.65
C ASP A 178 2.37 15.69 2.61
N ILE A 179 1.18 16.07 3.04
CA ILE A 179 0.12 16.60 2.16
C ILE A 179 0.59 17.88 1.46
N GLU A 180 1.22 18.79 2.18
CA GLU A 180 1.77 20.03 1.61
C GLU A 180 2.84 19.75 0.55
N TRP A 181 3.76 18.81 0.84
CA TRP A 181 4.78 18.39 -0.11
C TRP A 181 4.17 17.73 -1.35
N ALA A 182 3.24 16.80 -1.17
CA ALA A 182 2.58 16.06 -2.23
C ALA A 182 1.83 17.03 -3.18
N ARG A 183 1.03 17.95 -2.64
CA ARG A 183 0.33 18.98 -3.43
C ARG A 183 1.30 19.84 -4.24
N LYS A 184 2.41 20.30 -3.62
CA LYS A 184 3.45 21.09 -4.31
C LYS A 184 4.06 20.33 -5.49
N ASN A 185 4.19 19.00 -5.38
CA ASN A 185 4.80 18.16 -6.40
C ASN A 185 3.78 17.46 -7.31
N LYS A 186 2.48 17.79 -7.19
CA LYS A 186 1.39 17.23 -8.01
C LYS A 186 1.28 15.69 -7.91
N VAL A 187 1.50 15.18 -6.71
CA VAL A 187 1.30 13.77 -6.34
C VAL A 187 0.15 13.73 -5.33
N ASP A 188 -0.77 12.81 -5.47
CA ASP A 188 -1.84 12.63 -4.48
C ASP A 188 -1.30 11.87 -3.26
N TYR A 189 -1.95 12.06 -2.11
CA TYR A 189 -1.47 11.50 -0.84
C TYR A 189 -2.55 10.68 -0.16
N ALA A 190 -2.24 9.43 0.15
CA ALA A 190 -3.13 8.53 0.86
C ALA A 190 -2.54 8.19 2.24
N PRO A 191 -2.86 8.93 3.31
CA PRO A 191 -2.42 8.59 4.65
C PRO A 191 -2.98 7.24 5.08
N LEU A 192 -2.13 6.46 5.75
CA LEU A 192 -2.50 5.16 6.27
C LEU A 192 -2.93 5.27 7.73
N ALA A 193 -4.02 4.61 8.08
CA ALA A 193 -4.47 4.40 9.45
C ALA A 193 -4.50 2.90 9.76
N PHE A 194 -4.32 2.54 11.03
CA PHE A 194 -4.38 1.15 11.48
C PHE A 194 -5.08 1.03 12.84
N PRO A 195 -5.83 -0.06 13.09
CA PRO A 195 -6.68 -0.15 14.28
C PRO A 195 -5.93 -0.43 15.58
N GLY A 196 -4.78 -1.03 15.49
CA GLY A 196 -3.89 -1.46 16.56
C GLY A 196 -2.79 -2.33 16.01
N PHE A 197 -1.87 -2.81 16.85
CA PHE A 197 -0.73 -3.63 16.43
C PHE A 197 -0.23 -4.53 17.55
N SER A 198 0.24 -5.73 17.24
CA SER A 198 0.74 -6.67 18.24
C SER A 198 1.89 -7.55 17.72
N TRP A 199 3.11 -7.19 18.05
CA TRP A 199 4.25 -8.08 17.86
C TRP A 199 4.14 -9.38 18.67
N ARG A 200 3.40 -9.36 19.79
CA ARG A 200 3.14 -10.56 20.60
C ARG A 200 2.41 -11.63 19.80
N ASN A 201 1.40 -11.25 19.02
CA ASN A 201 0.69 -12.20 18.17
C ASN A 201 1.62 -12.87 17.16
N MET A 202 2.48 -12.08 16.52
CA MET A 202 3.37 -12.57 15.47
C MET A 202 4.61 -13.30 16.00
N LYS A 203 5.22 -12.82 17.09
CA LYS A 203 6.52 -13.28 17.58
C LYS A 203 6.45 -14.10 18.88
N GLY A 204 5.31 -14.13 19.56
CA GLY A 204 5.12 -14.87 20.81
C GLY A 204 5.87 -14.33 22.03
N HIS A 205 6.53 -13.17 21.93
CA HIS A 205 7.31 -12.59 23.04
C HIS A 205 6.44 -11.69 23.90
N GLU A 206 6.39 -11.95 25.22
CA GLU A 206 5.53 -11.21 26.16
C GLU A 206 5.83 -9.72 26.26
N ASN A 207 7.09 -9.32 26.09
CA ASN A 207 7.56 -7.91 26.18
C ASN A 207 7.57 -7.19 24.83
N SER A 208 6.91 -7.71 23.82
CA SER A 208 6.87 -7.11 22.48
C SER A 208 5.96 -5.89 22.43
N VAL A 209 6.28 -4.97 21.51
CA VAL A 209 5.49 -3.77 21.26
C VAL A 209 4.03 -4.15 20.97
N GLN A 210 3.12 -3.52 21.69
CA GLN A 210 1.69 -3.61 21.47
C GLN A 210 1.08 -2.21 21.41
N ILE A 211 0.21 -2.00 20.46
CA ILE A 211 -0.54 -0.77 20.29
C ILE A 211 -2.01 -1.11 20.46
N PRO A 212 -2.64 -0.70 21.59
CA PRO A 212 -4.01 -1.07 21.87
C PRO A 212 -5.00 -0.38 20.93
N ARG A 213 -6.06 -1.08 20.60
CA ARG A 213 -7.15 -0.58 19.74
C ARG A 213 -8.05 0.45 20.43
N ASN A 214 -8.05 0.50 21.75
CA ASN A 214 -8.85 1.40 22.56
C ASN A 214 -10.34 1.45 22.13
N LYS A 215 -10.92 0.28 21.89
CA LYS A 215 -12.31 0.14 21.42
C LYS A 215 -12.63 0.92 20.13
N GLY A 216 -11.60 1.16 19.28
CA GLY A 216 -11.74 1.88 18.02
C GLY A 216 -11.41 3.37 18.09
N SER A 217 -11.24 3.96 19.27
CA SER A 217 -10.91 5.39 19.40
C SER A 217 -9.59 5.74 18.73
N PHE A 218 -8.60 4.83 18.80
CA PHE A 218 -7.32 5.01 18.15
C PHE A 218 -7.43 5.09 16.62
N LEU A 219 -8.19 4.18 16.00
CA LEU A 219 -8.44 4.23 14.56
C LEU A 219 -9.20 5.50 14.17
N TRP A 220 -10.27 5.82 14.92
CA TRP A 220 -11.07 7.00 14.64
C TRP A 220 -10.27 8.30 14.73
N LYS A 221 -9.38 8.41 15.71
CA LYS A 221 -8.47 9.56 15.87
C LYS A 221 -7.57 9.77 14.66
N GLN A 222 -7.05 8.69 14.08
CA GLN A 222 -6.22 8.73 12.87
C GLN A 222 -7.02 9.17 11.64
N LEU A 223 -8.18 8.53 11.40
CA LEU A 223 -9.03 8.85 10.26
C LEU A 223 -9.50 10.31 10.31
N SER A 224 -10.06 10.73 11.46
CA SER A 224 -10.54 12.10 11.65
C SER A 224 -9.39 13.13 11.62
N GLY A 225 -8.22 12.77 12.14
CA GLY A 225 -7.03 13.63 12.12
C GLY A 225 -6.51 13.86 10.72
N ALA A 226 -6.39 12.81 9.92
CA ALA A 226 -5.95 12.92 8.53
C ALA A 226 -6.91 13.80 7.69
N LEU A 227 -8.22 13.61 7.85
CA LEU A 227 -9.23 14.44 7.17
C LEU A 227 -9.13 15.91 7.58
N LYS A 228 -8.87 16.22 8.87
CA LYS A 228 -8.66 17.60 9.36
C LYS A 228 -7.44 18.27 8.70
N GLU A 229 -6.40 17.50 8.39
CA GLU A 229 -5.23 18.03 7.66
C GLU A 229 -5.46 18.12 6.14
N GLY A 230 -6.63 17.71 5.66
CA GLY A 230 -7.05 17.83 4.27
C GLY A 230 -6.71 16.63 3.39
N ALA A 231 -6.63 15.43 3.97
CA ALA A 231 -6.58 14.20 3.20
C ALA A 231 -7.90 13.97 2.45
N GLU A 232 -7.82 13.58 1.18
CA GLU A 232 -8.97 13.32 0.31
C GLU A 232 -9.23 11.81 0.14
N MET A 233 -8.28 10.98 0.50
CA MET A 233 -8.39 9.52 0.52
C MET A 233 -7.71 8.97 1.78
N LEU A 234 -8.12 7.79 2.20
CA LEU A 234 -7.61 7.12 3.39
C LEU A 234 -7.33 5.65 3.08
N TYR A 235 -6.18 5.16 3.53
CA TYR A 235 -5.83 3.74 3.46
C TYR A 235 -5.92 3.14 4.86
N VAL A 236 -6.60 1.99 5.03
CA VAL A 236 -6.66 1.27 6.30
C VAL A 236 -5.90 -0.03 6.19
N ALA A 237 -4.88 -0.21 7.00
CA ALA A 237 -4.12 -1.43 7.12
C ALA A 237 -4.43 -2.15 8.45
N MET A 238 -5.03 -3.35 8.40
CA MET A 238 -5.41 -4.10 7.21
C MET A 238 -6.78 -4.74 7.42
N PHE A 239 -7.36 -5.26 6.34
CA PHE A 239 -8.71 -5.83 6.43
C PHE A 239 -8.71 -7.14 7.24
N ASP A 240 -7.80 -8.06 6.93
CA ASP A 240 -7.80 -9.45 7.41
C ASP A 240 -6.45 -9.93 8.01
N GLU A 241 -5.52 -9.02 8.31
CA GLU A 241 -4.23 -9.37 8.91
C GLU A 241 -4.36 -9.58 10.43
N ILE A 242 -4.43 -10.86 10.84
CA ILE A 242 -4.62 -11.26 12.25
C ILE A 242 -3.31 -11.42 13.01
N ASP A 243 -2.22 -11.81 12.33
CA ASP A 243 -0.94 -12.10 13.00
C ASP A 243 -0.30 -10.83 13.59
N GLU A 244 -0.40 -9.70 12.91
CA GLU A 244 0.01 -8.39 13.43
C GLU A 244 -1.06 -7.72 14.32
N GLY A 245 -2.25 -8.30 14.44
CA GLY A 245 -3.36 -7.72 15.20
C GLY A 245 -3.96 -6.47 14.53
N THR A 246 -3.77 -6.28 13.24
CA THR A 246 -4.28 -5.12 12.48
C THR A 246 -5.62 -5.39 11.78
N ALA A 247 -6.12 -6.64 11.78
CA ALA A 247 -7.39 -6.97 11.13
C ALA A 247 -8.56 -6.12 11.64
N ILE A 248 -9.36 -5.54 10.73
CA ILE A 248 -10.64 -4.89 11.05
C ILE A 248 -11.82 -5.83 10.85
N PHE A 249 -11.68 -6.85 10.03
CA PHE A 249 -12.66 -7.92 9.83
C PHE A 249 -12.71 -8.84 11.07
N LYS A 250 -13.91 -9.23 11.49
CA LYS A 250 -14.15 -10.21 12.57
C LYS A 250 -14.97 -11.36 12.04
#